data_e96e371691d98cb6b3b70abb301cde6e
#
_entry.id   e96e371691d98cb6b3b70abb301cde6e
#
_cell.length_a   1.000
_cell.length_b   1.000
_cell.length_c   1.000
_cell.angle_alpha   90.00
_cell.angle_beta   90.00
_cell.angle_gamma   90.00
#
_symmetry.space_group_name_H-M   'P 1'
#
loop_
_entity.id
_entity.type
_entity.pdbx_description
1 polymer ?
#
loop_
_entity_poly.entity_id
_entity_poly.type
_entity_poly.pdbx_seq_one_letter_code
_entity_poly.pdbx_strand_id
1 'polypeptide(L)'
;ALEDFWGKEWERRYWECVEDPRIEKRVLTVKEIVRLVLRSAVETGTPFAFNRDTVNRMNPNSHCGMIYCSNLCTEIAQNMAPVESLGTKVRTEQGDPVVVTTTKPGEFVVCNLASLSLGNLPLEDEDYMDRTVETAVRALDNVIDLNFYPVAYAGLTNRSYRGVGLGISGYHHALAKRHINWEKDAHLKFADKLFERINYAAIRTSCKLAVERGSYAH
;
A
#
# COMPACT_ATOMS: atom_id res chain seq x y z
N ALA A 1 0.11 12.53 -18.37
CA ALA A 1 0.71 11.29 -18.91
C ALA A 1 -0.30 10.12 -18.76
N LEU A 2 -0.03 8.95 -19.37
CA LEU A 2 -0.97 7.80 -19.27
C LEU A 2 -1.04 7.23 -17.86
N GLU A 3 0.01 7.35 -17.08
CA GLU A 3 0.05 6.92 -15.69
C GLU A 3 -0.92 7.66 -14.77
N ASP A 4 -1.40 8.84 -15.16
CA ASP A 4 -2.36 9.64 -14.37
C ASP A 4 -3.81 9.16 -14.50
N PHE A 5 -4.04 8.10 -15.27
CA PHE A 5 -5.36 7.56 -15.54
C PHE A 5 -5.42 6.05 -15.32
N TRP A 6 -6.63 5.53 -15.12
CA TRP A 6 -6.91 4.11 -15.02
C TRP A 6 -8.31 3.77 -15.58
N GLY A 7 -8.59 2.49 -15.80
CA GLY A 7 -9.88 2.02 -16.34
C GLY A 7 -10.16 2.53 -17.74
N LYS A 8 -11.41 2.85 -18.01
CA LYS A 8 -11.89 3.27 -19.35
C LYS A 8 -11.24 4.56 -19.85
N GLU A 9 -10.89 5.49 -18.94
CA GLU A 9 -10.24 6.75 -19.33
C GLU A 9 -8.80 6.49 -19.77
N TRP A 10 -8.09 5.59 -19.10
CA TRP A 10 -6.77 5.14 -19.52
C TRP A 10 -6.82 4.51 -20.92
N GLU A 11 -7.79 3.60 -21.16
CA GLU A 11 -7.97 2.91 -22.42
C GLU A 11 -8.25 3.90 -23.57
N ARG A 12 -9.15 4.86 -23.36
CA ARG A 12 -9.43 5.92 -24.32
C ARG A 12 -8.19 6.71 -24.72
N ARG A 13 -7.43 7.17 -23.73
CA ARG A 13 -6.19 7.95 -23.95
C ARG A 13 -5.07 7.10 -24.55
N TYR A 14 -5.02 5.83 -24.22
CA TYR A 14 -4.07 4.90 -24.83
C TYR A 14 -4.28 4.83 -26.34
N TRP A 15 -5.51 4.68 -26.78
CA TRP A 15 -5.82 4.65 -28.22
C TRP A 15 -5.58 5.98 -28.91
N GLU A 16 -5.84 7.10 -28.26
CA GLU A 16 -5.44 8.43 -28.77
C GLU A 16 -3.92 8.54 -28.99
N CYS A 17 -3.12 8.02 -28.04
CA CYS A 17 -1.67 7.96 -28.22
C CYS A 17 -1.23 7.01 -29.33
N VAL A 18 -1.93 5.89 -29.51
CA VAL A 18 -1.67 4.93 -30.59
C VAL A 18 -1.93 5.55 -31.97
N GLU A 19 -2.92 6.42 -32.09
CA GLU A 19 -3.28 7.08 -33.33
C GLU A 19 -2.45 8.34 -33.61
N ASP A 20 -1.84 8.96 -32.62
CA ASP A 20 -1.04 10.19 -32.78
C ASP A 20 0.30 9.89 -33.50
N PRO A 21 0.52 10.41 -34.73
CA PRO A 21 1.73 10.16 -35.50
C PRO A 21 3.00 10.83 -34.90
N ARG A 22 2.85 11.76 -33.96
CA ARG A 22 3.97 12.45 -33.31
C ARG A 22 4.62 11.63 -32.20
N ILE A 23 3.92 10.58 -31.73
CA ILE A 23 4.41 9.71 -30.66
C ILE A 23 5.17 8.54 -31.31
N GLU A 24 6.46 8.40 -30.95
CA GLU A 24 7.24 7.22 -31.31
C GLU A 24 6.67 5.96 -30.65
N LYS A 25 6.50 4.89 -31.44
CA LYS A 25 5.83 3.67 -31.00
C LYS A 25 6.64 2.43 -31.34
N ARG A 26 6.62 1.49 -30.42
CA ARG A 26 7.08 0.13 -30.67
C ARG A 26 5.92 -0.83 -30.55
N VAL A 27 5.69 -1.63 -31.57
CA VAL A 27 4.67 -2.68 -31.56
C VAL A 27 5.30 -3.97 -31.04
N LEU A 28 4.69 -4.54 -30.01
CA LEU A 28 5.05 -5.84 -29.45
C LEU A 28 3.82 -6.74 -29.45
N THR A 29 4.01 -8.03 -29.68
CA THR A 29 2.93 -9.00 -29.54
C THR A 29 2.69 -9.32 -28.07
N VAL A 30 1.44 -9.61 -27.72
CA VAL A 30 1.09 -10.08 -26.37
C VAL A 30 1.91 -11.31 -25.99
N LYS A 31 2.17 -12.21 -26.97
CA LYS A 31 2.98 -13.42 -26.76
C LYS A 31 4.42 -13.10 -26.33
N GLU A 32 5.06 -12.08 -26.91
CA GLU A 32 6.38 -11.63 -26.51
C GLU A 32 6.41 -11.11 -25.08
N ILE A 33 5.43 -10.28 -24.72
CA ILE A 33 5.32 -9.71 -23.36
C ILE A 33 5.11 -10.84 -22.33
N VAL A 34 4.12 -11.72 -22.57
CA VAL A 34 3.81 -12.83 -21.66
C VAL A 34 5.01 -13.78 -21.51
N ARG A 35 5.71 -14.07 -22.61
CA ARG A 35 6.90 -14.93 -22.57
C ARG A 35 8.01 -14.32 -21.70
N LEU A 36 8.26 -13.02 -21.81
CA LEU A 36 9.27 -12.32 -21.00
C LEU A 36 8.89 -12.34 -19.52
N VAL A 37 7.63 -12.03 -19.19
CA VAL A 37 7.13 -12.03 -17.82
C VAL A 37 7.23 -13.42 -17.19
N LEU A 38 6.74 -14.47 -17.88
CA LEU A 38 6.79 -15.85 -17.38
C LEU A 38 8.21 -16.35 -17.22
N ARG A 39 9.09 -16.05 -18.18
CA ARG A 39 10.50 -16.42 -18.09
C ARG A 39 11.17 -15.77 -16.88
N SER A 40 10.98 -14.48 -16.70
CA SER A 40 11.51 -13.75 -15.54
C SER A 40 10.98 -14.31 -14.23
N ALA A 41 9.67 -14.58 -14.14
CA ALA A 41 9.04 -15.14 -12.95
C ALA A 41 9.61 -16.52 -12.58
N VAL A 42 9.88 -17.38 -13.57
CA VAL A 42 10.49 -18.70 -13.33
C VAL A 42 11.96 -18.60 -12.94
N GLU A 43 12.72 -17.73 -13.58
CA GLU A 43 14.17 -17.60 -13.35
C GLU A 43 14.51 -16.84 -12.07
N THR A 44 13.69 -15.82 -11.69
CA THR A 44 14.02 -14.87 -10.62
C THR A 44 12.94 -14.70 -9.55
N GLY A 45 11.74 -15.24 -9.76
CA GLY A 45 10.57 -15.01 -8.88
C GLY A 45 9.90 -13.65 -9.08
N THR A 46 10.33 -12.83 -10.03
CA THR A 46 9.80 -11.49 -10.33
C THR A 46 9.52 -11.34 -11.84
N PRO A 47 8.73 -10.37 -12.30
CA PRO A 47 8.01 -9.34 -11.54
C PRO A 47 6.74 -9.86 -10.86
N PHE A 48 6.25 -9.11 -9.86
CA PHE A 48 4.92 -9.31 -9.29
C PHE A 48 3.88 -8.57 -10.13
N ALA A 49 2.72 -9.20 -10.37
CA ALA A 49 1.63 -8.57 -11.07
C ALA A 49 0.82 -7.68 -10.12
N PHE A 50 0.55 -6.44 -10.54
CA PHE A 50 -0.26 -5.49 -9.80
C PHE A 50 -1.41 -4.99 -10.69
N ASN A 51 -2.64 -5.39 -10.35
CA ASN A 51 -3.84 -5.06 -11.12
C ASN A 51 -4.33 -3.65 -10.75
N ARG A 52 -3.71 -2.64 -11.30
CA ARG A 52 -3.89 -1.23 -10.97
C ARG A 52 -5.34 -0.76 -11.04
N ASP A 53 -6.11 -1.18 -12.04
CA ASP A 53 -7.53 -0.82 -12.16
C ASP A 53 -8.37 -1.39 -11.02
N THR A 54 -8.12 -2.66 -10.65
CA THR A 54 -8.82 -3.29 -9.52
C THR A 54 -8.48 -2.60 -8.21
N VAL A 55 -7.21 -2.29 -8.00
CA VAL A 55 -6.74 -1.62 -6.79
C VAL A 55 -7.35 -0.22 -6.67
N ASN A 56 -7.35 0.57 -7.74
CA ASN A 56 -7.95 1.91 -7.71
C ASN A 56 -9.47 1.89 -7.54
N ARG A 57 -10.15 0.88 -8.09
CA ARG A 57 -11.60 0.69 -7.87
C ARG A 57 -11.93 0.42 -6.40
N MET A 58 -11.03 -0.26 -5.67
CA MET A 58 -11.19 -0.61 -4.26
C MET A 58 -10.50 0.39 -3.31
N ASN A 59 -9.92 1.46 -3.83
CA ASN A 59 -9.18 2.44 -3.05
C ASN A 59 -10.13 3.23 -2.13
N PRO A 60 -10.03 3.09 -0.79
CA PRO A 60 -10.87 3.82 0.15
C PRO A 60 -10.62 5.34 0.14
N ASN A 61 -9.44 5.76 -0.30
CA ASN A 61 -9.02 7.16 -0.38
C ASN A 61 -9.06 7.70 -1.82
N SER A 62 -9.91 7.14 -2.69
CA SER A 62 -10.08 7.57 -4.08
C SER A 62 -10.55 9.02 -4.24
N HIS A 63 -11.12 9.60 -3.18
CA HIS A 63 -11.57 10.99 -3.13
C HIS A 63 -10.44 12.02 -3.07
N CYS A 64 -9.23 11.61 -2.68
CA CYS A 64 -8.08 12.52 -2.55
C CYS A 64 -6.86 12.14 -3.40
N GLY A 65 -6.84 10.96 -4.04
CA GLY A 65 -5.71 10.55 -4.84
C GLY A 65 -5.88 9.24 -5.59
N MET A 66 -4.80 8.78 -6.18
CA MET A 66 -4.75 7.55 -6.96
C MET A 66 -3.54 6.69 -6.56
N ILE A 67 -3.66 5.39 -6.71
CA ILE A 67 -2.60 4.41 -6.50
C ILE A 67 -1.91 4.15 -7.84
N TYR A 68 -0.67 4.59 -8.00
CA TYR A 68 0.11 4.43 -9.23
C TYR A 68 0.80 3.07 -9.32
N CYS A 69 1.37 2.62 -8.22
CA CYS A 69 2.08 1.35 -8.12
C CYS A 69 2.07 0.85 -6.67
N SER A 70 2.73 -0.26 -6.43
CA SER A 70 2.94 -0.84 -5.11
C SER A 70 4.44 -0.84 -4.78
N ASN A 71 4.78 -1.24 -3.55
CA ASN A 71 6.15 -1.53 -3.14
C ASN A 71 6.66 -2.85 -3.75
N LEU A 72 7.91 -3.23 -3.46
CA LEU A 72 8.56 -4.42 -4.00
C LEU A 72 7.74 -5.70 -3.75
N CYS A 73 7.20 -5.89 -2.56
CA CYS A 73 6.45 -7.09 -2.18
C CYS A 73 4.95 -7.04 -2.54
N THR A 74 4.46 -5.92 -3.08
CA THR A 74 3.10 -5.71 -3.60
C THR A 74 2.00 -5.68 -2.52
N GLU A 75 2.35 -5.52 -1.23
CA GLU A 75 1.40 -5.44 -0.13
C GLU A 75 0.91 -4.02 0.19
N ILE A 76 1.60 -2.97 -0.31
CA ILE A 76 1.22 -1.59 -0.08
C ILE A 76 0.46 -1.03 -1.27
N ALA A 77 -0.76 -0.57 -1.01
CA ALA A 77 -1.63 0.07 -1.98
C ALA A 77 -2.19 1.37 -1.38
N GLN A 78 -1.46 2.46 -1.54
CA GLN A 78 -1.81 3.79 -1.01
C GLN A 78 -1.66 4.84 -2.10
N ASN A 79 -2.37 5.97 -1.94
CA ASN A 79 -2.25 7.09 -2.85
C ASN A 79 -0.81 7.59 -2.95
N MET A 80 -0.41 7.96 -4.15
CA MET A 80 0.89 8.52 -4.48
C MET A 80 0.73 9.73 -5.36
N ALA A 81 1.67 10.67 -5.28
CA ALA A 81 1.75 11.80 -6.21
C ALA A 81 3.21 12.17 -6.47
N PRO A 82 3.56 12.60 -7.69
CA PRO A 82 4.91 13.01 -8.01
C PRO A 82 5.29 14.31 -7.29
N VAL A 83 6.58 14.46 -7.01
CA VAL A 83 7.14 15.72 -6.53
C VAL A 83 7.23 16.71 -7.69
N GLU A 84 6.70 17.91 -7.49
CA GLU A 84 6.76 18.99 -8.49
C GLU A 84 7.90 19.95 -8.16
N SER A 85 8.83 20.16 -9.11
CA SER A 85 9.89 21.15 -8.95
C SER A 85 9.36 22.56 -9.26
N LEU A 86 9.43 23.45 -8.28
CA LEU A 86 9.01 24.85 -8.41
C LEU A 86 10.15 25.79 -8.83
N GLY A 87 11.39 25.31 -8.78
CA GLY A 87 12.56 26.02 -9.22
C GLY A 87 13.77 25.86 -8.32
N THR A 88 14.91 26.34 -8.83
CA THR A 88 16.20 26.34 -8.13
C THR A 88 16.75 27.73 -8.06
N LYS A 89 17.24 28.13 -6.89
CA LYS A 89 17.89 29.45 -6.68
C LYS A 89 19.23 29.26 -6.00
N VAL A 90 20.19 30.11 -6.37
CA VAL A 90 21.47 30.22 -5.68
C VAL A 90 21.35 31.30 -4.61
N ARG A 91 21.74 31.00 -3.39
CA ARG A 91 21.83 31.93 -2.25
C ARG A 91 23.25 31.92 -1.72
N THR A 92 23.64 33.00 -1.04
CA THR A 92 24.86 33.01 -0.23
C THR A 92 24.49 32.86 1.22
N GLU A 93 25.02 31.83 1.88
CA GLU A 93 24.82 31.58 3.31
C GLU A 93 26.19 31.49 3.97
N GLN A 94 26.43 32.29 4.99
CA GLN A 94 27.70 32.38 5.71
C GLN A 94 28.95 32.62 4.80
N GLY A 95 28.75 33.27 3.63
CA GLY A 95 29.80 33.52 2.67
C GLY A 95 29.95 32.49 1.56
N ASP A 96 29.29 31.33 1.66
CA ASP A 96 29.35 30.25 0.68
C ASP A 96 28.13 30.24 -0.26
N PRO A 97 28.27 29.87 -1.55
CA PRO A 97 27.15 29.69 -2.45
C PRO A 97 26.39 28.39 -2.11
N VAL A 98 25.09 28.50 -1.85
CA VAL A 98 24.18 27.39 -1.57
C VAL A 98 23.10 27.32 -2.65
N VAL A 99 22.87 26.11 -3.16
CA VAL A 99 21.80 25.84 -4.13
C VAL A 99 20.54 25.39 -3.36
N VAL A 100 19.47 26.17 -3.49
CA VAL A 100 18.17 25.86 -2.87
C VAL A 100 17.18 25.43 -3.94
N THR A 101 16.77 24.19 -3.92
CA THR A 101 15.68 23.69 -4.77
C THR A 101 14.37 23.72 -3.99
N THR A 102 13.39 24.41 -4.52
CA THR A 102 12.04 24.46 -3.96
C THR A 102 11.18 23.45 -4.68
N THR A 103 10.48 22.60 -3.92
CA THR A 103 9.57 21.58 -4.44
C THR A 103 8.23 21.67 -3.74
N LYS A 104 7.16 21.38 -4.48
CA LYS A 104 5.88 21.02 -3.89
C LYS A 104 5.96 19.52 -3.58
N PRO A 105 5.76 19.09 -2.33
CA PRO A 105 5.81 17.67 -1.99
C PRO A 105 4.71 16.93 -2.72
N GLY A 106 5.07 15.76 -3.29
CA GLY A 106 4.11 14.78 -3.70
C GLY A 106 3.70 13.89 -2.51
N GLU A 107 3.18 12.73 -2.79
CA GLU A 107 2.83 11.72 -1.79
C GLU A 107 3.85 10.59 -1.87
N PHE A 108 4.66 10.46 -0.84
CA PHE A 108 5.72 9.47 -0.72
C PHE A 108 5.37 8.46 0.38
N VAL A 109 4.87 7.31 -0.03
CA VAL A 109 4.37 6.26 0.87
C VAL A 109 5.52 5.47 1.48
N VAL A 110 5.39 5.11 2.76
CA VAL A 110 6.31 4.25 3.49
C VAL A 110 5.55 3.06 4.08
N CYS A 111 6.16 1.88 4.03
CA CYS A 111 5.64 0.67 4.67
C CYS A 111 5.68 0.81 6.19
N ASN A 112 4.53 0.61 6.85
CA ASN A 112 4.40 0.58 8.30
C ASN A 112 3.60 -0.68 8.67
N LEU A 113 4.33 -1.76 8.95
CA LEU A 113 3.80 -3.12 8.94
C LEU A 113 4.03 -3.85 10.27
N ALA A 114 3.05 -4.68 10.65
CA ALA A 114 3.17 -5.68 11.69
C ALA A 114 2.45 -6.97 11.26
N SER A 115 2.71 -8.08 11.95
CA SER A 115 2.11 -9.36 11.63
C SER A 115 1.73 -10.12 12.91
N LEU A 116 0.49 -10.63 12.96
CA LEU A 116 0.01 -11.50 14.04
C LEU A 116 0.42 -12.95 13.77
N SER A 117 1.08 -13.60 14.73
CA SER A 117 1.47 -15.01 14.61
C SER A 117 0.33 -15.94 15.03
N LEU A 118 -0.61 -16.22 14.13
CA LEU A 118 -1.87 -16.90 14.41
C LEU A 118 -1.72 -18.30 15.03
N GLY A 119 -0.66 -19.02 14.66
CA GLY A 119 -0.39 -20.34 15.23
C GLY A 119 -0.05 -20.32 16.73
N ASN A 120 0.32 -19.16 17.26
CA ASN A 120 0.71 -18.96 18.66
C ASN A 120 -0.33 -18.20 19.50
N LEU A 121 -1.44 -17.79 18.86
CA LEU A 121 -2.49 -17.02 19.53
C LEU A 121 -3.68 -17.93 19.91
N PRO A 122 -4.36 -17.66 21.03
CA PRO A 122 -5.59 -18.33 21.43
C PRO A 122 -6.77 -17.75 20.63
N LEU A 123 -6.94 -18.18 19.37
CA LEU A 123 -7.92 -17.61 18.44
C LEU A 123 -9.38 -17.77 18.89
N GLU A 124 -9.65 -18.65 19.86
CA GLU A 124 -10.94 -18.87 20.47
C GLU A 124 -11.26 -17.87 21.59
N ASP A 125 -10.24 -17.25 22.19
CA ASP A 125 -10.40 -16.19 23.18
C ASP A 125 -10.61 -14.85 22.46
N GLU A 126 -11.85 -14.50 22.32
CA GLU A 126 -12.27 -13.31 21.60
C GLU A 126 -11.73 -12.02 22.22
N ASP A 127 -11.74 -11.91 23.53
CA ASP A 127 -11.24 -10.73 24.25
C ASP A 127 -9.72 -10.59 24.13
N TYR A 128 -9.01 -11.72 24.16
CA TYR A 128 -7.56 -11.71 23.95
C TYR A 128 -7.22 -11.26 22.52
N MET A 129 -7.94 -11.78 21.53
CA MET A 129 -7.73 -11.40 20.13
C MET A 129 -8.01 -9.91 19.90
N ASP A 130 -9.10 -9.39 20.43
CA ASP A 130 -9.45 -7.97 20.33
C ASP A 130 -8.38 -7.07 20.94
N ARG A 131 -7.90 -7.39 22.14
CA ARG A 131 -6.80 -6.63 22.79
C ARG A 131 -5.50 -6.73 22.00
N THR A 132 -5.21 -7.89 21.43
CA THR A 132 -3.99 -8.08 20.61
C THR A 132 -4.02 -7.22 19.35
N VAL A 133 -5.14 -7.21 18.63
CA VAL A 133 -5.34 -6.36 17.44
C VAL A 133 -5.29 -4.88 17.83
N GLU A 134 -5.99 -4.49 18.91
CA GLU A 134 -5.95 -3.11 19.40
C GLU A 134 -4.54 -2.64 19.73
N THR A 135 -3.77 -3.48 20.42
CA THR A 135 -2.37 -3.18 20.76
C THR A 135 -1.51 -3.04 19.50
N ALA A 136 -1.67 -3.94 18.53
CA ALA A 136 -0.90 -3.91 17.29
C ALA A 136 -1.21 -2.66 16.45
N VAL A 137 -2.48 -2.30 16.28
CA VAL A 137 -2.88 -1.10 15.54
C VAL A 137 -2.38 0.17 16.25
N ARG A 138 -2.51 0.25 17.56
CA ARG A 138 -2.01 1.36 18.37
C ARG A 138 -0.47 1.49 18.29
N ALA A 139 0.24 0.37 18.30
CA ALA A 139 1.69 0.36 18.14
C ALA A 139 2.11 0.88 16.76
N LEU A 140 1.44 0.44 15.69
CA LEU A 140 1.68 0.92 14.33
C LEU A 140 1.38 2.41 14.20
N ASP A 141 0.29 2.91 14.78
CA ASP A 141 -0.03 4.33 14.80
C ASP A 141 1.03 5.16 15.55
N ASN A 142 1.56 4.65 16.67
CA ASN A 142 2.65 5.30 17.41
C ASN A 142 3.95 5.37 16.60
N VAL A 143 4.25 4.33 15.81
CA VAL A 143 5.46 4.29 14.96
C VAL A 143 5.46 5.44 13.97
N ILE A 144 4.32 5.86 13.44
CA ILE A 144 4.22 6.99 12.50
C ILE A 144 4.77 8.28 13.12
N ASP A 145 4.49 8.53 14.39
CA ASP A 145 4.92 9.73 15.09
C ASP A 145 6.37 9.65 15.62
N LEU A 146 6.79 8.46 16.05
CA LEU A 146 8.10 8.22 16.66
C LEU A 146 9.21 7.98 15.64
N ASN A 147 8.86 7.61 14.40
CA ASN A 147 9.83 7.23 13.39
C ASN A 147 10.64 8.42 12.89
N PHE A 148 11.90 8.16 12.57
CA PHE A 148 12.74 9.09 11.83
C PHE A 148 12.50 8.94 10.34
N TYR A 149 12.19 10.05 9.67
CA TYR A 149 12.01 10.10 8.23
C TYR A 149 13.21 10.80 7.57
N PRO A 150 14.09 10.05 6.90
CA PRO A 150 15.27 10.63 6.23
C PRO A 150 14.87 11.54 5.04
N VAL A 151 13.66 11.35 4.51
CA VAL A 151 13.08 12.15 3.44
C VAL A 151 11.84 12.87 3.96
N ALA A 152 11.85 14.19 3.94
CA ALA A 152 10.76 15.02 4.48
C ALA A 152 9.39 14.69 3.88
N TYR A 153 9.34 14.38 2.58
CA TYR A 153 8.10 14.01 1.88
C TYR A 153 7.43 12.76 2.49
N ALA A 154 8.23 11.78 2.89
CA ALA A 154 7.75 10.56 3.55
C ALA A 154 7.07 10.89 4.89
N GLY A 155 7.67 11.75 5.70
CA GLY A 155 7.09 12.20 6.97
C GLY A 155 5.77 12.94 6.78
N LEU A 156 5.68 13.81 5.77
CA LEU A 156 4.46 14.54 5.45
C LEU A 156 3.33 13.57 5.05
N THR A 157 3.59 12.68 4.10
CA THR A 157 2.60 11.71 3.62
C THR A 157 2.13 10.79 4.73
N ASN A 158 3.05 10.19 5.49
CA ASN A 158 2.68 9.20 6.51
C ASN A 158 1.89 9.81 7.67
N ARG A 159 2.22 11.02 8.11
CA ARG A 159 1.45 11.71 9.15
C ARG A 159 0.07 12.17 8.66
N SER A 160 -0.06 12.44 7.36
CA SER A 160 -1.31 12.88 6.74
C SER A 160 -2.31 11.74 6.56
N TYR A 161 -1.86 10.59 6.06
CA TYR A 161 -2.71 9.41 5.80
C TYR A 161 -2.78 8.43 6.96
N ARG A 162 -1.75 8.39 7.80
CA ARG A 162 -1.58 7.43 8.91
C ARG A 162 -1.81 5.96 8.48
N GLY A 163 -1.30 5.59 7.32
CA GLY A 163 -1.46 4.26 6.76
C GLY A 163 -0.73 3.20 7.60
N VAL A 164 -1.44 2.12 7.95
CA VAL A 164 -0.90 0.98 8.69
C VAL A 164 -1.27 -0.32 7.98
N GLY A 165 -0.37 -1.32 8.05
CA GLY A 165 -0.60 -2.65 7.53
C GLY A 165 -0.45 -3.70 8.61
N LEU A 166 -1.57 -4.21 9.14
CA LEU A 166 -1.59 -5.32 10.06
C LEU A 166 -1.89 -6.61 9.31
N GLY A 167 -0.85 -7.40 9.09
CA GLY A 167 -0.94 -8.70 8.43
C GLY A 167 -1.01 -9.86 9.41
N ILE A 168 -0.93 -11.07 8.84
CA ILE A 168 -0.90 -12.31 9.61
C ILE A 168 0.25 -13.19 9.12
N SER A 169 0.76 -14.02 10.03
CA SER A 169 1.67 -15.13 9.73
C SER A 169 1.19 -16.40 10.47
N GLY A 170 1.70 -17.55 10.04
CA GLY A 170 1.35 -18.82 10.70
C GLY A 170 -0.12 -19.24 10.52
N TYR A 171 -0.79 -18.82 9.45
CA TYR A 171 -2.19 -19.19 9.19
C TYR A 171 -2.34 -20.71 8.99
N HIS A 172 -1.49 -21.32 8.15
CA HIS A 172 -1.50 -22.77 7.97
C HIS A 172 -1.17 -23.51 9.28
N HIS A 173 -0.28 -22.99 10.11
CA HIS A 173 -0.01 -23.54 11.45
C HIS A 173 -1.28 -23.50 12.33
N ALA A 174 -2.04 -22.42 12.29
CA ALA A 174 -3.30 -22.29 13.00
C ALA A 174 -4.35 -23.32 12.54
N LEU A 175 -4.44 -23.57 11.22
CA LEU A 175 -5.30 -24.62 10.63
C LEU A 175 -4.87 -26.02 11.07
N ALA A 176 -3.57 -26.31 11.01
CA ALA A 176 -3.01 -27.61 11.40
C ALA A 176 -3.31 -27.92 12.87
N LYS A 177 -3.11 -26.97 13.78
CA LYS A 177 -3.45 -27.13 15.22
C LYS A 177 -4.93 -27.42 15.48
N ARG A 178 -5.82 -27.00 14.57
CA ARG A 178 -7.27 -27.17 14.66
C ARG A 178 -7.78 -28.32 13.81
N HIS A 179 -6.89 -29.07 13.17
CA HIS A 179 -7.22 -30.16 12.25
C HIS A 179 -8.19 -29.71 11.13
N ILE A 180 -8.07 -28.46 10.69
CA ILE A 180 -8.84 -27.90 9.57
C ILE A 180 -8.06 -28.18 8.28
N ASN A 181 -8.66 -28.97 7.40
CA ASN A 181 -8.09 -29.29 6.11
C ASN A 181 -8.25 -28.07 5.16
N TRP A 182 -7.17 -27.71 4.48
CA TRP A 182 -7.10 -26.59 3.55
C TRP A 182 -8.14 -26.66 2.41
N GLU A 183 -8.43 -27.86 1.92
CA GLU A 183 -9.32 -28.09 0.77
C GLU A 183 -10.81 -28.19 1.13
N LYS A 184 -11.19 -28.02 2.39
CA LYS A 184 -12.56 -28.21 2.86
C LYS A 184 -13.27 -26.88 3.13
N ASP A 185 -14.59 -26.88 3.00
CA ASP A 185 -15.44 -25.73 3.33
C ASP A 185 -15.25 -25.20 4.76
N ALA A 186 -14.84 -26.05 5.67
CA ALA A 186 -14.50 -25.68 7.05
C ALA A 186 -13.38 -24.63 7.09
N HIS A 187 -12.40 -24.71 6.16
CA HIS A 187 -11.34 -23.71 6.03
C HIS A 187 -11.92 -22.34 5.62
N LEU A 188 -12.78 -22.30 4.62
CA LEU A 188 -13.38 -21.05 4.14
C LEU A 188 -14.19 -20.36 5.25
N LYS A 189 -14.99 -21.13 5.99
CA LYS A 189 -15.77 -20.61 7.13
C LYS A 189 -14.88 -20.11 8.26
N PHE A 190 -13.78 -20.82 8.52
CA PHE A 190 -12.81 -20.39 9.53
C PHE A 190 -12.10 -19.10 9.11
N ALA A 191 -11.67 -19.01 7.85
CA ALA A 191 -11.05 -17.82 7.31
C ALA A 191 -11.98 -16.60 7.40
N ASP A 192 -13.20 -16.74 6.90
CA ASP A 192 -14.22 -15.69 6.88
C ASP A 192 -14.43 -15.13 8.30
N LYS A 193 -14.76 -15.98 9.27
CA LYS A 193 -14.98 -15.57 10.66
C LYS A 193 -13.74 -14.92 11.30
N LEU A 194 -12.55 -15.49 11.08
CA LEU A 194 -11.32 -15.00 11.68
C LEU A 194 -10.95 -13.59 11.13
N PHE A 195 -10.99 -13.43 9.81
CA PHE A 195 -10.63 -12.17 9.18
C PHE A 195 -11.69 -11.10 9.38
N GLU A 196 -12.97 -11.43 9.40
CA GLU A 196 -14.03 -10.50 9.81
C GLU A 196 -13.73 -9.91 11.18
N ARG A 197 -13.39 -10.76 12.16
CA ARG A 197 -13.08 -10.31 13.52
C ARG A 197 -11.85 -9.41 13.59
N ILE A 198 -10.73 -9.83 12.97
CA ILE A 198 -9.50 -9.04 12.95
C ILE A 198 -9.76 -7.68 12.31
N ASN A 199 -10.44 -7.67 11.18
CA ASN A 199 -10.77 -6.43 10.47
C ASN A 199 -11.68 -5.51 11.30
N TYR A 200 -12.72 -6.06 11.91
CA TYR A 200 -13.62 -5.32 12.79
C TYR A 200 -12.85 -4.70 13.97
N ALA A 201 -12.02 -5.47 14.66
CA ALA A 201 -11.22 -4.98 15.78
C ALA A 201 -10.22 -3.90 15.36
N ALA A 202 -9.60 -4.04 14.17
CA ALA A 202 -8.69 -3.05 13.63
C ALA A 202 -9.40 -1.72 13.31
N ILE A 203 -10.53 -1.77 12.61
CA ILE A 203 -11.33 -0.57 12.28
C ILE A 203 -11.87 0.09 13.55
N ARG A 204 -12.41 -0.70 14.48
CA ARG A 204 -12.86 -0.19 15.78
C ARG A 204 -11.74 0.54 16.53
N THR A 205 -10.52 0.00 16.48
CA THR A 205 -9.36 0.64 17.10
C THR A 205 -8.97 1.94 16.41
N SER A 206 -9.02 1.96 15.08
CA SER A 206 -8.81 3.20 14.31
C SER A 206 -9.81 4.28 14.72
N CYS A 207 -11.08 3.93 14.87
CA CYS A 207 -12.11 4.87 15.35
C CYS A 207 -11.82 5.35 16.78
N LYS A 208 -11.39 4.47 17.70
CA LYS A 208 -10.98 4.88 19.07
C LYS A 208 -9.81 5.86 19.03
N LEU A 209 -8.79 5.58 18.21
CA LEU A 209 -7.64 6.46 18.07
C LEU A 209 -8.03 7.84 17.49
N ALA A 210 -8.97 7.88 16.55
CA ALA A 210 -9.50 9.14 16.03
C ALA A 210 -10.23 9.97 17.11
N VAL A 211 -10.92 9.33 18.04
CA VAL A 211 -11.53 10.01 19.21
C VAL A 211 -10.46 10.51 20.17
N GLU A 212 -9.41 9.73 20.42
CA GLU A 212 -8.34 10.07 21.37
C GLU A 212 -7.38 11.15 20.85
N ARG A 213 -7.07 11.14 19.56
CA ARG A 213 -5.95 11.88 18.94
C ARG A 213 -6.39 12.86 17.84
N GLY A 214 -7.64 12.85 17.46
CA GLY A 214 -8.17 13.49 16.25
C GLY A 214 -8.11 12.55 15.03
N SER A 215 -8.95 12.81 14.05
CA SER A 215 -8.91 12.11 12.75
C SER A 215 -7.68 12.50 11.95
N TYR A 216 -7.20 11.61 11.09
CA TYR A 216 -6.18 11.94 10.09
C TYR A 216 -6.77 12.85 8.99
N ALA A 217 -5.88 13.45 8.18
CA ALA A 217 -6.27 14.56 7.29
C ALA A 217 -7.02 14.12 6.01
N HIS A 218 -6.93 12.85 5.59
CA HIS A 218 -7.47 12.36 4.32
C HIS A 218 -8.48 11.23 4.48
#